data_602db5ecbcb66583903a46976aea69a6
#
_entry.id   602db5ecbcb66583903a46976aea69a6
#
_cell.length_a   1.000
_cell.length_b   1.000
_cell.length_c   1.000
_cell.angle_alpha   90.00
_cell.angle_beta   90.00
_cell.angle_gamma   90.00
#
_symmetry.space_group_name_H-M   'P 1'
#
loop_
_entity.id
_entity.type
_entity.pdbx_description
1 polymer ?
#
loop_
_entity_poly.entity_id
_entity_poly.type
_entity_poly.pdbx_seq_one_letter_code
_entity_poly.pdbx_strand_id
1 'polypeptide(L)'
;HTAATAYEGLSVFSPVLVTRNIFEASVTTITAAIRNKIKRIVYCSSMARYGHHDKMPYREDYECRPQDPYGIAKKAGEDVLRNLCETHGVEYVIAVPHNIVGPRQKYDDPFRNVMSIMLNRMLQGKQPIIYGDGMQQRCFSYIDDCLYCLNALAFQDNVVGEIINIGPDEEPITINELAEACANETGINLDPIHHKDRPKEVKLAVCSSDKARKLLGYST
;
A
#
# COMPACT_ATOMS: atom_id res chain seq x y z
N HIS A 1 11.69 -6.98 -2.66
CA HIS A 1 11.25 -6.52 -3.99
C HIS A 1 10.17 -5.46 -3.84
N THR A 2 10.56 -4.21 -4.00
CA THR A 2 9.69 -3.03 -3.88
C THR A 2 9.42 -2.34 -5.23
N ALA A 3 10.14 -2.77 -6.30
CA ALA A 3 10.01 -2.16 -7.62
C ALA A 3 8.61 -2.39 -8.21
N ALA A 4 7.92 -1.30 -8.51
CA ALA A 4 6.59 -1.33 -9.11
C ALA A 4 6.19 0.06 -9.63
N THR A 5 5.31 0.09 -10.62
CA THR A 5 4.53 1.29 -10.94
C THR A 5 3.31 1.31 -10.02
N ALA A 6 3.51 1.80 -8.78
CA ALA A 6 2.56 1.69 -7.68
C ALA A 6 1.47 2.78 -7.76
N TYR A 7 0.65 2.72 -8.80
CA TYR A 7 -0.41 3.68 -9.09
C TYR A 7 -1.75 2.97 -9.33
N GLU A 8 -2.52 2.79 -8.28
CA GLU A 8 -3.84 2.17 -8.36
C GLU A 8 -4.74 2.96 -9.33
N GLY A 9 -4.88 4.27 -9.13
CA GLY A 9 -5.70 5.12 -10.00
C GLY A 9 -5.24 5.18 -11.46
N LEU A 10 -3.94 5.14 -11.74
CA LEU A 10 -3.41 5.10 -13.11
C LEU A 10 -3.71 3.77 -13.79
N SER A 11 -3.84 2.68 -13.05
CA SER A 11 -3.97 1.34 -13.59
C SER A 11 -5.21 1.16 -14.47
N VAL A 12 -6.29 1.87 -14.16
CA VAL A 12 -7.53 1.82 -14.96
C VAL A 12 -7.44 2.60 -16.28
N PHE A 13 -6.50 3.57 -16.36
CA PHE A 13 -6.27 4.35 -17.59
C PHE A 13 -5.10 3.82 -18.43
N SER A 14 -4.14 3.17 -17.78
CA SER A 14 -2.94 2.61 -18.44
C SER A 14 -2.67 1.19 -17.94
N PRO A 15 -3.61 0.24 -18.14
CA PRO A 15 -3.50 -1.10 -17.57
C PRO A 15 -2.27 -1.87 -18.06
N VAL A 16 -1.94 -1.77 -19.35
CA VAL A 16 -0.77 -2.46 -19.94
C VAL A 16 0.53 -2.01 -19.28
N LEU A 17 0.71 -0.69 -19.10
CA LEU A 17 1.91 -0.14 -18.47
C LEU A 17 2.03 -0.63 -17.03
N VAL A 18 0.95 -0.53 -16.26
CA VAL A 18 0.97 -0.85 -14.83
C VAL A 18 1.13 -2.34 -14.61
N THR A 19 0.37 -3.19 -15.31
CA THR A 19 0.47 -4.65 -15.15
C THR A 19 1.82 -5.18 -15.59
N ARG A 20 2.38 -4.69 -16.68
CA ARG A 20 3.73 -5.05 -17.14
C ARG A 20 4.80 -4.70 -16.11
N ASN A 21 4.78 -3.47 -15.60
CA ASN A 21 5.78 -2.99 -14.64
C ASN A 21 5.60 -3.57 -13.22
N ILE A 22 4.51 -4.29 -12.97
CA ILE A 22 4.29 -5.01 -11.71
C ILE A 22 4.48 -6.50 -11.91
N PHE A 23 3.66 -7.12 -12.75
CA PHE A 23 3.64 -8.57 -12.87
C PHE A 23 4.85 -9.11 -13.62
N GLU A 24 5.10 -8.66 -14.84
CA GLU A 24 6.25 -9.10 -15.65
C GLU A 24 7.58 -8.80 -14.93
N ALA A 25 7.71 -7.59 -14.37
CA ALA A 25 8.89 -7.21 -13.60
C ALA A 25 9.08 -8.09 -12.36
N SER A 26 7.99 -8.45 -11.66
CA SER A 26 8.06 -9.35 -10.51
C SER A 26 8.49 -10.75 -10.91
N VAL A 27 7.89 -11.33 -11.95
CA VAL A 27 8.27 -12.66 -12.47
C VAL A 27 9.74 -12.70 -12.87
N THR A 28 10.21 -11.66 -13.56
CA THR A 28 11.61 -11.53 -13.97
C THR A 28 12.54 -11.47 -12.76
N THR A 29 12.20 -10.65 -11.75
CA THR A 29 13.01 -10.50 -10.53
C THR A 29 13.05 -11.79 -9.71
N ILE A 30 11.91 -12.45 -9.52
CA ILE A 30 11.81 -13.73 -8.80
C ILE A 30 12.65 -14.79 -9.51
N THR A 31 12.54 -14.90 -10.83
CA THR A 31 13.33 -15.84 -11.63
C THR A 31 14.83 -15.59 -11.50
N ALA A 32 15.25 -14.32 -11.54
CA ALA A 32 16.64 -13.95 -11.34
C ALA A 32 17.13 -14.30 -9.92
N ALA A 33 16.32 -14.03 -8.89
CA ALA A 33 16.64 -14.37 -7.50
C ALA A 33 16.86 -15.88 -7.32
N ILE A 34 15.96 -16.70 -7.85
CA ILE A 34 16.07 -18.17 -7.79
C ILE A 34 17.35 -18.65 -8.51
N ARG A 35 17.62 -18.16 -9.72
CA ARG A 35 18.85 -18.52 -10.48
C ARG A 35 20.12 -18.17 -9.72
N ASN A 36 20.10 -17.08 -8.97
CA ASN A 36 21.24 -16.62 -8.15
C ASN A 36 21.24 -17.21 -6.72
N LYS A 37 20.39 -18.20 -6.43
CA LYS A 37 20.32 -18.91 -5.16
C LYS A 37 20.16 -17.97 -3.96
N ILE A 38 19.34 -16.94 -4.10
CA ILE A 38 18.98 -16.03 -3.01
C ILE A 38 18.24 -16.83 -1.94
N LYS A 39 18.59 -16.65 -0.66
CA LYS A 39 17.99 -17.38 0.45
C LYS A 39 16.51 -17.04 0.60
N ARG A 40 16.16 -15.75 0.59
CA ARG A 40 14.79 -15.28 0.86
C ARG A 40 14.40 -14.12 -0.06
N ILE A 41 13.14 -14.09 -0.47
CA ILE A 41 12.51 -12.99 -1.20
C ILE A 41 11.44 -12.37 -0.31
N VAL A 42 11.54 -11.07 0.01
CA VAL A 42 10.48 -10.27 0.61
C VAL A 42 9.77 -9.51 -0.49
N TYR A 43 8.51 -9.84 -0.74
CA TYR A 43 7.70 -9.23 -1.78
C TYR A 43 6.76 -8.19 -1.19
N CYS A 44 6.84 -6.96 -1.68
CA CYS A 44 5.89 -5.91 -1.30
C CYS A 44 4.65 -5.98 -2.19
N SER A 45 3.60 -6.56 -1.64
CA SER A 45 2.25 -6.55 -2.21
C SER A 45 1.54 -5.22 -1.94
N SER A 46 0.24 -5.20 -1.85
CA SER A 46 -0.58 -4.02 -1.60
C SER A 46 -1.91 -4.40 -0.95
N MET A 47 -2.46 -3.48 -0.17
CA MET A 47 -3.82 -3.59 0.34
C MET A 47 -4.89 -3.73 -0.78
N ALA A 48 -4.60 -3.25 -1.99
CA ALA A 48 -5.46 -3.41 -3.17
C ALA A 48 -5.75 -4.89 -3.52
N ARG A 49 -4.98 -5.85 -2.99
CA ARG A 49 -5.23 -7.29 -3.10
C ARG A 49 -6.58 -7.71 -2.52
N TYR A 50 -7.03 -7.04 -1.46
CA TYR A 50 -8.27 -7.40 -0.77
C TYR A 50 -9.51 -6.98 -1.57
N GLY A 51 -9.45 -5.84 -2.27
CA GLY A 51 -10.61 -5.29 -2.96
C GLY A 51 -11.68 -4.83 -1.97
N HIS A 52 -12.94 -5.19 -2.24
CA HIS A 52 -14.07 -4.81 -1.39
C HIS A 52 -14.53 -5.99 -0.52
N HIS A 53 -14.64 -5.74 0.78
CA HIS A 53 -15.26 -6.63 1.76
C HIS A 53 -16.18 -5.83 2.69
N ASP A 54 -17.24 -6.48 3.15
CA ASP A 54 -18.20 -5.89 4.10
C ASP A 54 -17.66 -5.85 5.54
N LYS A 55 -16.62 -6.64 5.82
CA LYS A 55 -16.01 -6.73 7.15
C LYS A 55 -14.67 -6.01 7.18
N MET A 56 -14.47 -5.20 8.20
CA MET A 56 -13.23 -4.49 8.52
C MET A 56 -12.76 -4.84 9.93
N PRO A 57 -11.47 -4.75 10.23
CA PRO A 57 -10.34 -4.51 9.31
C PRO A 57 -10.04 -5.70 8.41
N TYR A 58 -9.37 -5.49 7.27
CA TYR A 58 -8.91 -6.57 6.40
C TYR A 58 -7.86 -7.41 7.10
N ARG A 59 -8.02 -8.73 7.03
CA ARG A 59 -7.09 -9.71 7.61
C ARG A 59 -6.40 -10.50 6.51
N GLU A 60 -5.23 -11.04 6.81
CA GLU A 60 -4.41 -11.77 5.85
C GLU A 60 -5.06 -13.06 5.32
N ASP A 61 -6.00 -13.62 6.09
CA ASP A 61 -6.79 -14.80 5.75
C ASP A 61 -8.04 -14.50 4.88
N TYR A 62 -8.32 -13.21 4.59
CA TYR A 62 -9.44 -12.85 3.74
C TYR A 62 -9.20 -13.24 2.29
N GLU A 63 -10.27 -13.65 1.62
CA GLU A 63 -10.26 -13.87 0.18
C GLU A 63 -9.83 -12.60 -0.56
N CYS A 64 -8.90 -12.74 -1.50
CA CYS A 64 -8.47 -11.62 -2.31
C CYS A 64 -9.43 -11.38 -3.47
N ARG A 65 -9.99 -10.17 -3.56
CA ARG A 65 -10.96 -9.75 -4.59
C ARG A 65 -10.54 -8.42 -5.23
N PRO A 66 -9.32 -8.33 -5.80
CA PRO A 66 -8.82 -7.07 -6.35
C PRO A 66 -9.77 -6.52 -7.42
N GLN A 67 -9.97 -5.19 -7.42
CA GLN A 67 -10.98 -4.52 -8.28
C GLN A 67 -10.38 -3.68 -9.40
N ASP A 68 -9.07 -3.58 -9.48
CA ASP A 68 -8.34 -2.81 -10.47
C ASP A 68 -7.12 -3.56 -10.99
N PRO A 69 -6.58 -3.18 -12.16
CA PRO A 69 -5.43 -3.86 -12.78
C PRO A 69 -4.17 -3.86 -11.90
N TYR A 70 -3.97 -2.84 -11.03
CA TYR A 70 -2.86 -2.79 -10.10
C TYR A 70 -2.97 -3.90 -9.04
N GLY A 71 -4.11 -3.99 -8.35
CA GLY A 71 -4.36 -5.00 -7.33
C GLY A 71 -4.33 -6.43 -7.90
N ILE A 72 -4.90 -6.63 -9.11
CA ILE A 72 -4.83 -7.91 -9.83
C ILE A 72 -3.38 -8.30 -10.12
N ALA A 73 -2.56 -7.37 -10.62
CA ALA A 73 -1.16 -7.65 -10.94
C ALA A 73 -0.33 -7.94 -9.68
N LYS A 74 -0.59 -7.24 -8.57
CA LYS A 74 0.05 -7.50 -7.28
C LYS A 74 -0.29 -8.89 -6.76
N LYS A 75 -1.58 -9.26 -6.78
CA LYS A 75 -2.04 -10.59 -6.34
C LYS A 75 -1.49 -11.71 -7.22
N ALA A 76 -1.49 -11.53 -8.54
CA ALA A 76 -0.87 -12.50 -9.45
C ALA A 76 0.64 -12.67 -9.17
N GLY A 77 1.34 -11.59 -8.85
CA GLY A 77 2.75 -11.64 -8.42
C GLY A 77 2.97 -12.47 -7.15
N GLU A 78 2.06 -12.38 -6.17
CA GLU A 78 2.11 -13.22 -4.97
C GLU A 78 1.96 -14.71 -5.31
N ASP A 79 1.03 -15.05 -6.20
CA ASP A 79 0.78 -16.45 -6.57
C ASP A 79 1.97 -17.07 -7.31
N VAL A 80 2.58 -16.30 -8.23
CA VAL A 80 3.81 -16.73 -8.92
C VAL A 80 4.98 -16.83 -7.94
N LEU A 81 5.15 -15.88 -7.03
CA LEU A 81 6.19 -15.94 -6.00
C LEU A 81 6.08 -17.23 -5.20
N ARG A 82 4.90 -17.50 -4.64
CA ARG A 82 4.65 -18.71 -3.84
C ARG A 82 4.98 -19.96 -4.63
N ASN A 83 4.41 -20.12 -5.81
CA ASN A 83 4.60 -21.29 -6.66
C ASN A 83 6.08 -21.54 -6.98
N LEU A 84 6.79 -20.51 -7.42
CA LEU A 84 8.20 -20.64 -7.80
C LEU A 84 9.11 -20.87 -6.59
N CYS A 85 8.88 -20.17 -5.48
CA CYS A 85 9.69 -20.34 -4.28
C CYS A 85 9.52 -21.73 -3.66
N GLU A 86 8.29 -22.23 -3.56
CA GLU A 86 8.00 -23.59 -3.09
C GLU A 86 8.62 -24.66 -4.01
N THR A 87 8.53 -24.48 -5.33
CA THR A 87 9.11 -25.42 -6.32
C THR A 87 10.63 -25.47 -6.22
N HIS A 88 11.29 -24.35 -5.95
CA HIS A 88 12.76 -24.26 -5.97
C HIS A 88 13.41 -24.22 -4.58
N GLY A 89 12.64 -24.36 -3.49
CA GLY A 89 13.16 -24.37 -2.13
C GLY A 89 13.73 -23.01 -1.68
N VAL A 90 13.17 -21.89 -2.17
CA VAL A 90 13.56 -20.53 -1.78
C VAL A 90 12.56 -20.03 -0.74
N GLU A 91 13.04 -19.40 0.32
CA GLU A 91 12.19 -18.77 1.32
C GLU A 91 11.48 -17.54 0.72
N TYR A 92 10.22 -17.31 1.10
CA TYR A 92 9.51 -16.09 0.73
C TYR A 92 8.69 -15.53 1.88
N VAL A 93 8.42 -14.23 1.84
CA VAL A 93 7.49 -13.53 2.73
C VAL A 93 6.77 -12.47 1.90
N ILE A 94 5.48 -12.28 2.14
CA ILE A 94 4.67 -11.26 1.48
C ILE A 94 4.32 -10.17 2.48
N ALA A 95 4.89 -8.98 2.29
CA ALA A 95 4.53 -7.77 3.01
C ALA A 95 3.35 -7.08 2.33
N VAL A 96 2.37 -6.64 3.11
CA VAL A 96 1.19 -5.90 2.62
C VAL A 96 1.14 -4.52 3.30
N PRO A 97 2.02 -3.59 2.91
CA PRO A 97 2.01 -2.24 3.47
C PRO A 97 0.84 -1.43 2.93
N HIS A 98 0.31 -0.50 3.75
CA HIS A 98 -0.76 0.38 3.33
C HIS A 98 -0.48 1.85 3.64
N ASN A 99 -0.90 2.74 2.74
CA ASN A 99 -0.87 4.20 2.86
C ASN A 99 0.44 4.76 3.43
N ILE A 100 1.59 4.27 2.94
CA ILE A 100 2.91 4.70 3.41
C ILE A 100 3.13 6.16 3.04
N VAL A 101 3.57 6.94 4.02
CA VAL A 101 3.97 8.34 3.88
C VAL A 101 5.36 8.54 4.48
N GLY A 102 6.10 9.50 3.96
CA GLY A 102 7.41 9.82 4.51
C GLY A 102 8.27 10.69 3.59
N PRO A 103 9.46 11.07 4.06
CA PRO A 103 10.41 11.86 3.30
C PRO A 103 10.74 11.22 1.93
N ARG A 104 11.01 12.06 0.93
CA ARG A 104 11.33 11.67 -0.45
C ARG A 104 10.17 11.03 -1.22
N GLN A 105 8.96 11.04 -0.67
CA GLN A 105 7.79 10.64 -1.43
C GLN A 105 7.58 11.60 -2.61
N LYS A 106 7.29 11.05 -3.79
CA LYS A 106 6.95 11.87 -4.95
C LYS A 106 5.66 12.65 -4.67
N TYR A 107 5.68 13.97 -4.80
CA TYR A 107 4.61 14.88 -4.38
C TYR A 107 3.88 15.56 -5.56
N ASP A 108 4.50 15.57 -6.74
CA ASP A 108 4.02 16.25 -7.94
C ASP A 108 3.22 15.35 -8.91
N ASP A 109 2.73 14.22 -8.41
CA ASP A 109 2.04 13.21 -9.20
C ASP A 109 0.58 13.05 -8.73
N PRO A 110 -0.41 13.29 -9.61
CA PRO A 110 -1.83 13.25 -9.25
C PRO A 110 -2.38 11.87 -8.89
N PHE A 111 -1.60 10.81 -9.13
CA PHE A 111 -1.97 9.43 -8.82
C PHE A 111 -1.30 8.89 -7.54
N ARG A 112 -0.62 9.75 -6.78
CA ARG A 112 0.04 9.38 -5.54
C ARG A 112 -0.88 9.48 -4.32
N ASN A 113 -0.31 9.21 -3.15
CA ASN A 113 -0.98 9.30 -1.86
C ASN A 113 -1.61 10.69 -1.66
N VAL A 114 -2.84 10.70 -1.15
CA VAL A 114 -3.62 11.92 -0.95
C VAL A 114 -2.88 12.96 -0.09
N MET A 115 -2.19 12.54 0.97
CA MET A 115 -1.44 13.45 1.85
C MET A 115 -0.37 14.23 1.07
N SER A 116 0.44 13.57 0.26
CA SER A 116 1.49 14.25 -0.51
C SER A 116 0.91 15.20 -1.56
N ILE A 117 -0.24 14.87 -2.15
CA ILE A 117 -0.95 15.77 -3.08
C ILE A 117 -1.48 17.01 -2.35
N MET A 118 -2.10 16.84 -1.19
CA MET A 118 -2.61 17.95 -0.39
C MET A 118 -1.50 18.88 0.05
N LEU A 119 -0.43 18.36 0.66
CA LEU A 119 0.73 19.13 1.08
C LEU A 119 1.37 19.90 -0.08
N ASN A 120 1.58 19.24 -1.23
CA ASN A 120 2.14 19.91 -2.41
C ASN A 120 1.27 21.07 -2.90
N ARG A 121 -0.05 20.91 -2.91
CA ARG A 121 -0.96 21.99 -3.29
C ARG A 121 -0.91 23.15 -2.30
N MET A 122 -0.99 22.85 -1.01
CA MET A 122 -1.00 23.85 0.07
C MET A 122 0.31 24.63 0.13
N LEU A 123 1.46 23.98 -0.04
CA LEU A 123 2.77 24.64 -0.14
C LEU A 123 2.90 25.57 -1.37
N GLN A 124 2.07 25.37 -2.39
CA GLN A 124 1.93 26.28 -3.54
C GLN A 124 0.86 27.36 -3.33
N GLY A 125 0.29 27.50 -2.14
CA GLY A 125 -0.80 28.43 -1.85
C GLY A 125 -2.15 28.02 -2.48
N LYS A 126 -2.31 26.76 -2.87
CA LYS A 126 -3.55 26.25 -3.50
C LYS A 126 -4.32 25.40 -2.49
N GLN A 127 -5.65 25.52 -2.53
CA GLN A 127 -6.52 24.71 -1.69
C GLN A 127 -6.48 23.23 -2.07
N PRO A 128 -6.61 22.30 -1.11
CA PRO A 128 -6.67 20.86 -1.37
C PRO A 128 -7.96 20.52 -2.11
N ILE A 129 -7.93 19.39 -2.84
CA ILE A 129 -9.12 18.85 -3.50
C ILE A 129 -9.60 17.66 -2.69
N ILE A 130 -10.87 17.68 -2.32
CA ILE A 130 -11.56 16.60 -1.62
C ILE A 130 -12.63 16.04 -2.55
N TYR A 131 -12.64 14.72 -2.74
CA TYR A 131 -13.68 14.03 -3.50
C TYR A 131 -14.80 13.59 -2.55
N GLY A 132 -16.04 13.94 -2.88
CA GLY A 132 -17.21 13.72 -2.05
C GLY A 132 -17.25 14.65 -0.83
N ASP A 133 -17.76 14.11 0.27
CA ASP A 133 -17.92 14.83 1.55
C ASP A 133 -16.66 14.80 2.42
N GLY A 134 -15.62 14.05 2.03
CA GLY A 134 -14.37 13.92 2.78
C GLY A 134 -14.47 13.04 4.02
N MET A 135 -15.58 12.32 4.22
CA MET A 135 -15.82 11.44 5.38
C MET A 135 -15.22 10.03 5.22
N GLN A 136 -14.64 9.71 4.06
CA GLN A 136 -13.92 8.47 3.87
C GLN A 136 -12.67 8.42 4.76
N GLN A 137 -12.46 7.29 5.42
CA GLN A 137 -11.43 7.12 6.44
C GLN A 137 -10.26 6.26 5.97
N ARG A 138 -9.05 6.62 6.42
CA ARG A 138 -7.79 5.91 6.15
C ARG A 138 -6.88 5.94 7.36
N CYS A 139 -6.10 4.86 7.54
CA CYS A 139 -4.90 4.90 8.36
C CYS A 139 -3.70 5.21 7.50
N PHE A 140 -2.69 5.88 8.05
CA PHE A 140 -1.46 6.24 7.37
C PHE A 140 -0.26 5.65 8.12
N SER A 141 0.64 5.00 7.38
CA SER A 141 1.86 4.40 7.92
C SER A 141 3.04 5.34 7.70
N TYR A 142 3.79 5.63 8.74
CA TYR A 142 5.07 6.30 8.55
C TYR A 142 6.12 5.34 8.01
N ILE A 143 7.00 5.81 7.14
CA ILE A 143 7.96 4.96 6.41
C ILE A 143 8.89 4.18 7.36
N ASP A 144 9.31 4.75 8.47
CA ASP A 144 10.25 4.09 9.39
C ASP A 144 9.63 2.88 10.06
N ASP A 145 8.32 2.92 10.38
CA ASP A 145 7.56 1.77 10.92
C ASP A 145 7.49 0.64 9.89
N CYS A 146 7.28 0.98 8.62
CA CYS A 146 7.33 0.02 7.53
C CYS A 146 8.72 -0.58 7.34
N LEU A 147 9.79 0.24 7.44
CA LEU A 147 11.17 -0.22 7.30
C LEU A 147 11.56 -1.18 8.43
N TYR A 148 11.11 -0.92 9.66
CA TYR A 148 11.29 -1.86 10.76
C TYR A 148 10.69 -3.23 10.41
N CYS A 149 9.44 -3.28 9.98
CA CYS A 149 8.78 -4.51 9.59
C CYS A 149 9.50 -5.20 8.41
N LEU A 150 9.83 -4.47 7.35
CA LEU A 150 10.51 -5.04 6.18
C LEU A 150 11.87 -5.65 6.53
N ASN A 151 12.61 -5.00 7.45
CA ASN A 151 13.87 -5.55 7.96
C ASN A 151 13.64 -6.85 8.74
N ALA A 152 12.65 -6.89 9.63
CA ALA A 152 12.28 -8.09 10.38
C ALA A 152 11.88 -9.24 9.44
N LEU A 153 11.07 -8.97 8.40
CA LEU A 153 10.67 -9.95 7.39
C LEU A 153 11.84 -10.52 6.59
N ALA A 154 12.90 -9.73 6.41
CA ALA A 154 14.09 -10.19 5.69
C ALA A 154 14.94 -11.18 6.50
N PHE A 155 14.96 -11.07 7.83
CA PHE A 155 15.95 -11.76 8.65
C PHE A 155 15.38 -12.70 9.74
N GLN A 156 14.13 -12.56 10.16
CA GLN A 156 13.53 -13.45 11.15
C GLN A 156 13.06 -14.76 10.50
N ASP A 157 13.27 -15.89 11.18
CA ASP A 157 12.91 -17.21 10.63
C ASP A 157 11.42 -17.56 10.82
N ASN A 158 10.78 -17.01 11.86
CA ASN A 158 9.37 -17.26 12.19
C ASN A 158 8.35 -16.64 11.23
N VAL A 159 8.81 -15.99 10.16
CA VAL A 159 7.94 -15.32 9.17
C VAL A 159 7.97 -15.95 7.78
N VAL A 160 8.75 -17.01 7.59
CA VAL A 160 8.85 -17.67 6.28
C VAL A 160 7.51 -18.23 5.83
N GLY A 161 7.12 -17.93 4.59
CA GLY A 161 5.84 -18.34 4.01
C GLY A 161 4.64 -17.47 4.42
N GLU A 162 4.85 -16.47 5.28
CA GLU A 162 3.78 -15.66 5.83
C GLU A 162 3.39 -14.49 4.90
N ILE A 163 2.10 -14.10 5.02
CA ILE A 163 1.58 -12.83 4.50
C ILE A 163 1.32 -11.96 5.71
N ILE A 164 1.83 -10.73 5.73
CA ILE A 164 1.75 -9.84 6.89
C ILE A 164 1.33 -8.44 6.46
N ASN A 165 0.20 -7.97 6.99
CA ASN A 165 -0.22 -6.58 6.87
C ASN A 165 0.70 -5.67 7.68
N ILE A 166 1.08 -4.53 7.12
CA ILE A 166 1.98 -3.56 7.75
C ILE A 166 1.36 -2.18 7.71
N GLY A 167 1.17 -1.59 8.87
CA GLY A 167 0.63 -0.26 9.09
C GLY A 167 -0.31 -0.21 10.28
N PRO A 168 -0.63 0.98 10.79
CA PRO A 168 -1.56 1.12 11.91
C PRO A 168 -2.98 0.72 11.49
N ASP A 169 -3.73 0.16 12.42
CA ASP A 169 -5.16 -0.13 12.31
C ASP A 169 -5.98 0.60 13.39
N GLU A 170 -5.30 1.35 14.23
CA GLU A 170 -5.88 2.24 15.21
C GLU A 170 -6.14 3.63 14.59
N GLU A 171 -7.17 4.30 15.07
CA GLU A 171 -7.47 5.71 14.81
C GLU A 171 -7.46 6.11 13.31
N PRO A 172 -8.33 5.49 12.49
CA PRO A 172 -8.48 5.94 11.12
C PRO A 172 -9.01 7.38 11.09
N ILE A 173 -8.37 8.24 10.32
CA ILE A 173 -8.76 9.63 10.14
C ILE A 173 -9.54 9.83 8.85
N THR A 174 -10.47 10.79 8.85
CA THR A 174 -11.18 11.23 7.65
C THR A 174 -10.27 12.02 6.73
N ILE A 175 -10.64 12.14 5.47
CA ILE A 175 -9.90 13.01 4.52
C ILE A 175 -10.04 14.49 4.91
N ASN A 176 -11.14 14.89 5.57
CA ASN A 176 -11.29 16.23 6.13
C ASN A 176 -10.26 16.48 7.24
N GLU A 177 -10.15 15.58 8.23
CA GLU A 177 -9.16 15.69 9.31
C GLU A 177 -7.72 15.68 8.77
N LEU A 178 -7.45 14.90 7.73
CA LEU A 178 -6.16 14.94 7.04
C LEU A 178 -5.89 16.32 6.42
N ALA A 179 -6.90 16.92 5.77
CA ALA A 179 -6.78 18.24 5.17
C ALA A 179 -6.54 19.32 6.24
N GLU A 180 -7.21 19.23 7.39
CA GLU A 180 -7.00 20.13 8.54
C GLU A 180 -5.57 19.99 9.10
N ALA A 181 -5.09 18.75 9.29
CA ALA A 181 -3.72 18.51 9.74
C ALA A 181 -2.68 19.10 8.76
N CYS A 182 -2.86 18.86 7.46
CA CYS A 182 -1.99 19.43 6.42
C CYS A 182 -2.04 20.98 6.41
N ALA A 183 -3.22 21.57 6.62
CA ALA A 183 -3.39 23.02 6.64
C ALA A 183 -2.69 23.66 7.87
N ASN A 184 -2.79 23.02 9.02
CA ASN A 184 -2.10 23.46 10.24
C ASN A 184 -0.58 23.46 10.05
N GLU A 185 -0.03 22.43 9.45
CA GLU A 185 1.42 22.33 9.18
C GLU A 185 1.92 23.33 8.11
N THR A 186 1.09 23.64 7.12
CA THR A 186 1.46 24.56 6.04
C THR A 186 1.09 26.01 6.31
N GLY A 187 0.28 26.28 7.35
CA GLY A 187 -0.20 27.62 7.69
C GLY A 187 -1.22 28.19 6.73
N ILE A 188 -1.84 27.38 5.85
CA ILE A 188 -2.87 27.84 4.92
C ILE A 188 -4.22 27.92 5.62
N ASN A 189 -5.00 28.97 5.32
CA ASN A 189 -6.40 29.00 5.71
C ASN A 189 -7.19 28.01 4.86
N LEU A 190 -7.74 26.96 5.49
CA LEU A 190 -8.36 25.84 4.79
C LEU A 190 -9.74 26.21 4.21
N ASP A 191 -9.87 26.08 2.89
CA ASP A 191 -11.14 26.22 2.12
C ASP A 191 -11.12 25.19 0.98
N PRO A 192 -11.38 23.90 1.27
CA PRO A 192 -11.15 22.82 0.33
C PRO A 192 -12.07 22.91 -0.89
N ILE A 193 -11.56 22.54 -2.06
CA ILE A 193 -12.31 22.40 -3.30
C ILE A 193 -12.96 21.02 -3.31
N HIS A 194 -14.29 20.97 -3.24
CA HIS A 194 -15.02 19.71 -3.32
C HIS A 194 -15.33 19.31 -4.78
N HIS A 195 -14.99 18.09 -5.13
CA HIS A 195 -15.38 17.44 -6.38
C HIS A 195 -16.38 16.31 -6.12
N LYS A 196 -17.05 15.85 -7.18
CA LYS A 196 -17.96 14.70 -7.10
C LYS A 196 -17.20 13.46 -6.59
N ASP A 197 -17.93 12.60 -5.89
CA ASP A 197 -17.42 11.30 -5.44
C ASP A 197 -16.75 10.53 -6.57
N ARG A 198 -15.67 9.82 -6.22
CA ARG A 198 -15.07 8.85 -7.14
C ARG A 198 -15.96 7.62 -7.23
N PRO A 199 -16.16 7.07 -8.43
CA PRO A 199 -16.89 5.82 -8.56
C PRO A 199 -16.25 4.72 -7.71
N LYS A 200 -17.07 4.00 -6.91
CA LYS A 200 -16.62 2.90 -6.03
C LYS A 200 -15.59 3.31 -4.96
N GLU A 201 -15.62 4.56 -4.50
CA GLU A 201 -14.76 4.98 -3.39
C GLU A 201 -15.02 4.12 -2.14
N VAL A 202 -13.95 3.56 -1.60
CA VAL A 202 -14.01 2.76 -0.36
C VAL A 202 -14.09 3.72 0.82
N LYS A 203 -15.19 3.64 1.60
CA LYS A 203 -15.42 4.56 2.72
C LYS A 203 -14.48 4.31 3.90
N LEU A 204 -14.17 3.06 4.20
CA LEU A 204 -13.22 2.69 5.25
C LEU A 204 -12.24 1.67 4.68
N ALA A 205 -10.94 1.96 4.74
CA ALA A 205 -9.89 1.05 4.30
C ALA A 205 -8.83 0.92 5.40
N VAL A 206 -8.92 -0.15 6.17
CA VAL A 206 -8.05 -0.48 7.31
C VAL A 206 -7.67 -1.95 7.24
N CYS A 207 -6.39 -2.27 7.46
CA CYS A 207 -5.91 -3.65 7.61
C CYS A 207 -5.61 -3.92 9.09
N SER A 208 -5.95 -5.12 9.59
CA SER A 208 -5.50 -5.56 10.91
C SER A 208 -3.98 -5.71 10.93
N SER A 209 -3.35 -5.20 11.98
CA SER A 209 -1.91 -5.35 12.24
C SER A 209 -1.59 -6.38 13.34
N ASP A 210 -2.58 -7.14 13.79
CA ASP A 210 -2.42 -8.14 14.86
C ASP A 210 -1.30 -9.14 14.57
N LYS A 211 -1.19 -9.58 13.32
CA LYS A 211 -0.16 -10.52 12.90
C LYS A 211 1.23 -9.90 12.94
N ALA A 212 1.37 -8.65 12.49
CA ALA A 212 2.62 -7.90 12.60
C ALA A 212 3.03 -7.68 14.05
N ARG A 213 2.10 -7.31 14.94
CA ARG A 213 2.35 -7.19 16.38
C ARG A 213 2.86 -8.49 16.97
N LYS A 214 2.16 -9.59 16.67
CA LYS A 214 2.49 -10.91 17.21
C LYS A 214 3.85 -11.46 16.73
N LEU A 215 4.14 -11.34 15.45
CA LEU A 215 5.31 -11.98 14.84
C LEU A 215 6.55 -11.09 14.81
N LEU A 216 6.36 -9.76 14.66
CA LEU A 216 7.45 -8.83 14.46
C LEU A 216 7.68 -7.90 15.68
N GLY A 217 6.77 -7.89 16.66
CA GLY A 217 6.80 -6.90 17.75
C GLY A 217 6.48 -5.48 17.24
N TYR A 218 5.70 -5.38 16.16
CA TYR A 218 5.27 -4.11 15.59
C TYR A 218 4.46 -3.30 16.61
N SER A 219 4.76 -2.02 16.74
CA SER A 219 3.99 -1.04 17.51
C SER A 219 4.07 0.32 16.82
N THR A 220 3.01 1.09 16.88
CA THR A 220 2.90 2.49 16.43
C THR A 220 2.63 3.39 17.60
#